data_d32d1aab0eabc6f9b4f1fd2e08390bda
#
_entry.id   d32d1aab0eabc6f9b4f1fd2e08390bda
#
_cell.length_a   1.000
_cell.length_b   1.000
_cell.length_c   1.000
_cell.angle_alpha   90.00
_cell.angle_beta   90.00
_cell.angle_gamma   90.00
#
_symmetry.space_group_name_H-M   'P 1'
#
loop_
_entity.id
_entity.type
_entity.pdbx_description
1 polymer ?
#
loop_
_entity_poly.entity_id
_entity_poly.type
_entity_poly.pdbx_seq_one_letter_code
_entity_poly.pdbx_strand_id
1 'polypeptide(L)'
;MSFDTIIQFENASIFIHDHLVLKEVNFTINKSEFVYLIGKVGSGKTSLIKTMNAELPLLEGEATIAGFILHHIKPRQIPYLRRKLGIVFQDFQLLIDRSVNENLMFVLKATGWNNKKDIDRRISEVLEKVGLQHKGYKMPHQLSGGEQQRVVIARALLNDPEIILADEPTGNLDPETSEGIMNILSEISQSGRAVVMATHNYNLLNKFRARTMKCQEGRLIELENREIDFAALEE
;
A
#
# COMPACT_ATOMS: atom_id res chain seq x y z
N MET A 1 11.71 0.30 21.14
CA MET A 1 11.01 -0.26 19.95
C MET A 1 11.19 -1.78 20.00
N SER A 2 10.11 -2.55 19.80
CA SER A 2 10.24 -3.99 19.55
C SER A 2 10.99 -4.17 18.22
N PHE A 3 11.81 -5.20 18.07
CA PHE A 3 12.57 -5.47 16.84
C PHE A 3 11.70 -5.69 15.59
N ASP A 4 10.40 -5.84 15.76
CA ASP A 4 9.44 -6.13 14.70
C ASP A 4 8.61 -4.91 14.24
N THR A 5 8.65 -3.78 14.99
CA THR A 5 7.88 -2.59 14.63
C THR A 5 8.47 -1.93 13.38
N ILE A 6 7.64 -1.79 12.33
CA ILE A 6 8.05 -1.24 11.04
C ILE A 6 7.41 0.11 10.72
N ILE A 7 6.24 0.39 11.32
CA ILE A 7 5.54 1.68 11.25
C ILE A 7 5.20 2.09 12.67
N GLN A 8 5.47 3.36 13.02
CA GLN A 8 5.11 3.95 14.31
C GLN A 8 4.71 5.40 14.10
N PHE A 9 3.59 5.81 14.70
CA PHE A 9 3.12 7.18 14.79
C PHE A 9 2.87 7.53 16.24
N GLU A 10 3.33 8.72 16.67
CA GLU A 10 3.17 9.24 18.04
C GLU A 10 2.71 10.68 17.98
N ASN A 11 1.49 10.94 18.49
CA ASN A 11 0.84 12.26 18.54
C ASN A 11 0.93 13.04 17.22
N ALA A 12 0.84 12.32 16.09
CA ALA A 12 1.02 12.88 14.79
C ALA A 12 -0.24 13.57 14.28
N SER A 13 -0.09 14.75 13.68
CA SER A 13 -1.17 15.48 13.00
C SER A 13 -0.93 15.47 11.50
N ILE A 14 -1.95 15.05 10.73
CA ILE A 14 -1.91 14.94 9.28
C ILE A 14 -2.62 16.14 8.66
N PHE A 15 -1.91 16.87 7.82
CA PHE A 15 -2.41 18.07 7.14
C PHE A 15 -2.44 17.87 5.62
N ILE A 16 -3.41 18.52 4.96
CA ILE A 16 -3.40 18.79 3.52
C ILE A 16 -3.33 20.32 3.40
N HIS A 17 -2.20 20.85 2.95
CA HIS A 17 -1.87 22.27 3.05
C HIS A 17 -2.04 22.73 4.51
N ASP A 18 -2.90 23.71 4.77
CA ASP A 18 -3.18 24.26 6.12
C ASP A 18 -4.40 23.60 6.80
N HIS A 19 -5.01 22.59 6.15
CA HIS A 19 -6.18 21.92 6.70
C HIS A 19 -5.80 20.66 7.48
N LEU A 20 -6.14 20.63 8.77
CA LEU A 20 -5.97 19.47 9.64
C LEU A 20 -6.97 18.37 9.26
N VAL A 21 -6.48 17.20 8.88
CA VAL A 21 -7.29 16.05 8.44
C VAL A 21 -7.42 15.00 9.54
N LEU A 22 -6.30 14.65 10.19
CA LEU A 22 -6.27 13.73 11.32
C LEU A 22 -5.39 14.33 12.42
N LYS A 23 -5.84 14.24 13.67
CA LYS A 23 -5.12 14.72 14.85
C LYS A 23 -4.80 13.58 15.82
N GLU A 24 -3.72 13.76 16.58
CA GLU A 24 -3.33 12.86 17.68
C GLU A 24 -3.26 11.40 17.23
N VAL A 25 -2.73 11.15 16.00
CA VAL A 25 -2.59 9.81 15.44
C VAL A 25 -1.52 9.05 16.21
N ASN A 26 -1.91 7.93 16.81
CA ASN A 26 -1.05 7.05 17.60
C ASN A 26 -1.31 5.61 17.23
N PHE A 27 -0.32 4.92 16.66
CA PHE A 27 -0.37 3.47 16.39
C PHE A 27 1.00 2.92 16.04
N THR A 28 1.13 1.62 16.12
CA THR A 28 2.29 0.85 15.64
C THR A 28 1.82 -0.27 14.74
N ILE A 29 2.63 -0.63 13.73
CA ILE A 29 2.42 -1.81 12.88
C ILE A 29 3.73 -2.58 12.86
N ASN A 30 3.65 -3.91 13.02
CA ASN A 30 4.80 -4.81 12.99
C ASN A 30 4.93 -5.47 11.61
N LYS A 31 6.09 -6.09 11.37
CA LYS A 31 6.30 -6.96 10.20
C LYS A 31 5.25 -8.07 10.21
N SER A 32 4.86 -8.53 9.02
CA SER A 32 3.83 -9.55 8.82
C SER A 32 2.42 -9.18 9.30
N GLU A 33 2.18 -7.93 9.71
CA GLU A 33 0.83 -7.47 9.99
C GLU A 33 0.09 -7.05 8.73
N PHE A 34 -1.18 -7.43 8.65
CA PHE A 34 -2.15 -6.88 7.70
C PHE A 34 -3.08 -5.94 8.45
N VAL A 35 -3.15 -4.67 8.02
CA VAL A 35 -3.94 -3.64 8.71
C VAL A 35 -4.86 -2.95 7.71
N TYR A 36 -6.14 -2.88 8.03
CA TYR A 36 -7.10 -2.07 7.29
C TYR A 36 -7.20 -0.66 7.83
N LEU A 37 -7.28 0.31 6.92
CA LEU A 37 -7.70 1.68 7.18
C LEU A 37 -9.09 1.87 6.56
N ILE A 38 -10.12 2.02 7.39
CA ILE A 38 -11.50 2.21 6.94
C ILE A 38 -12.03 3.59 7.29
N GLY A 39 -13.16 3.97 6.70
CA GLY A 39 -13.83 5.25 6.95
C GLY A 39 -14.43 5.83 5.69
N LYS A 40 -15.31 6.83 5.86
CA LYS A 40 -15.99 7.50 4.74
C LYS A 40 -14.99 8.15 3.76
N VAL A 41 -15.43 8.41 2.53
CA VAL A 41 -14.62 9.17 1.56
C VAL A 41 -14.26 10.53 2.16
N GLY A 42 -13.00 10.94 2.04
CA GLY A 42 -12.50 12.18 2.63
C GLY A 42 -12.15 12.10 4.12
N SER A 43 -12.26 10.95 4.80
CA SER A 43 -11.94 10.81 6.23
C SER A 43 -10.44 10.83 6.57
N GLY A 44 -9.54 10.87 5.59
CA GLY A 44 -8.09 10.97 5.82
C GLY A 44 -7.29 9.70 5.54
N LYS A 45 -7.89 8.59 5.10
CA LYS A 45 -7.18 7.33 4.77
C LYS A 45 -6.04 7.53 3.78
N THR A 46 -6.36 8.09 2.61
CA THR A 46 -5.36 8.41 1.56
C THR A 46 -4.31 9.40 2.06
N SER A 47 -4.69 10.38 2.89
CA SER A 47 -3.75 11.36 3.46
C SER A 47 -2.75 10.70 4.39
N LEU A 48 -3.20 9.76 5.22
CA LEU A 48 -2.32 8.97 6.09
C LEU A 48 -1.35 8.11 5.26
N ILE A 49 -1.84 7.42 4.21
CA ILE A 49 -0.99 6.66 3.27
C ILE A 49 0.04 7.59 2.59
N LYS A 50 -0.37 8.78 2.14
CA LYS A 50 0.52 9.77 1.53
C LYS A 50 1.56 10.31 2.52
N THR A 51 1.22 10.44 3.79
CA THR A 51 2.20 10.78 4.82
C THR A 51 3.20 9.65 5.03
N MET A 52 2.76 8.39 5.06
CA MET A 52 3.66 7.24 5.20
C MET A 52 4.69 7.15 4.08
N ASN A 53 4.34 7.56 2.85
CA ASN A 53 5.27 7.54 1.71
C ASN A 53 6.02 8.87 1.50
N ALA A 54 5.92 9.80 2.46
CA ALA A 54 6.50 11.15 2.41
C ALA A 54 6.08 11.94 1.15
N GLU A 55 4.84 11.76 0.68
CA GLU A 55 4.21 12.64 -0.31
C GLU A 55 3.58 13.86 0.37
N LEU A 56 2.97 13.65 1.54
CA LEU A 56 2.60 14.72 2.46
C LEU A 56 3.64 14.82 3.58
N PRO A 57 4.11 16.02 3.92
CA PRO A 57 5.05 16.20 5.02
C PRO A 57 4.35 15.95 6.37
N LEU A 58 5.06 15.37 7.33
CA LEU A 58 4.64 15.33 8.71
C LEU A 58 5.14 16.60 9.41
N LEU A 59 4.22 17.47 9.80
CA LEU A 59 4.51 18.78 10.39
C LEU A 59 4.49 18.74 11.92
N GLU A 60 3.64 17.90 12.53
CA GLU A 60 3.46 17.80 13.99
C GLU A 60 3.48 16.32 14.41
N GLY A 61 4.06 16.08 15.60
CA GLY A 61 4.24 14.75 16.15
C GLY A 61 5.40 13.99 15.55
N GLU A 62 5.48 12.70 15.81
CA GLU A 62 6.57 11.85 15.36
C GLU A 62 6.05 10.66 14.55
N ALA A 63 6.79 10.25 13.53
CA ALA A 63 6.56 9.00 12.85
C ALA A 63 7.85 8.38 12.35
N THR A 64 7.95 7.06 12.47
CA THR A 64 9.04 6.26 11.93
C THR A 64 8.48 5.20 10.99
N ILE A 65 8.98 5.16 9.74
CA ILE A 65 8.58 4.23 8.70
C ILE A 65 9.82 3.51 8.15
N ALA A 66 9.87 2.20 8.26
CA ALA A 66 11.01 1.39 7.79
C ALA A 66 12.38 1.96 8.23
N GLY A 67 12.46 2.50 9.47
CA GLY A 67 13.67 3.11 10.04
C GLY A 67 13.91 4.57 9.66
N PHE A 68 13.03 5.20 8.85
CA PHE A 68 13.12 6.62 8.51
C PHE A 68 12.22 7.46 9.42
N ILE A 69 12.78 8.53 10.00
CA ILE A 69 12.07 9.49 10.85
C ILE A 69 11.44 10.55 9.93
N LEU A 70 10.10 10.59 9.85
CA LEU A 70 9.41 11.41 8.83
C LEU A 70 9.48 12.91 9.10
N HIS A 71 9.32 13.36 10.34
CA HIS A 71 9.30 14.79 10.67
C HIS A 71 10.63 15.51 10.42
N HIS A 72 11.72 14.76 10.22
CA HIS A 72 13.06 15.27 9.86
C HIS A 72 13.59 14.71 8.55
N ILE A 73 12.76 14.05 7.75
CA ILE A 73 13.22 13.42 6.51
C ILE A 73 13.68 14.47 5.50
N LYS A 74 14.91 14.32 5.04
CA LYS A 74 15.46 15.21 4.02
C LYS A 74 15.03 14.76 2.61
N PRO A 75 14.82 15.69 1.64
CA PRO A 75 14.40 15.32 0.28
C PRO A 75 15.25 14.22 -0.36
N ARG A 76 16.56 14.22 -0.11
CA ARG A 76 17.49 13.18 -0.60
C ARG A 76 17.27 11.79 0.01
N GLN A 77 16.58 11.68 1.13
CA GLN A 77 16.27 10.39 1.81
C GLN A 77 14.96 9.78 1.32
N ILE A 78 14.02 10.59 0.82
CA ILE A 78 12.70 10.15 0.35
C ILE A 78 12.79 9.02 -0.69
N PRO A 79 13.67 9.06 -1.71
CA PRO A 79 13.81 7.95 -2.66
C PRO A 79 14.24 6.63 -2.00
N TYR A 80 15.02 6.68 -0.92
CA TYR A 80 15.45 5.48 -0.18
C TYR A 80 14.31 4.93 0.68
N LEU A 81 13.53 5.80 1.35
CA LEU A 81 12.29 5.39 2.03
C LEU A 81 11.35 4.70 1.02
N ARG A 82 11.07 5.35 -0.13
CA ARG A 82 10.14 4.83 -1.14
C ARG A 82 10.57 3.49 -1.74
N ARG A 83 11.87 3.16 -1.74
CA ARG A 83 12.33 1.81 -2.13
C ARG A 83 11.97 0.72 -1.12
N LYS A 84 11.74 1.11 0.17
CA LYS A 84 11.25 0.21 1.21
C LYS A 84 9.73 0.03 1.19
N LEU A 85 9.03 0.79 0.35
CA LEU A 85 7.58 0.82 0.23
C LEU A 85 7.17 0.31 -1.16
N GLY A 86 6.18 -0.57 -1.20
CA GLY A 86 5.45 -0.91 -2.40
C GLY A 86 4.10 -0.20 -2.38
N ILE A 87 3.80 0.60 -3.41
CA ILE A 87 2.56 1.38 -3.45
C ILE A 87 1.63 0.79 -4.50
N VAL A 88 0.40 0.52 -4.07
CA VAL A 88 -0.69 -0.02 -4.91
C VAL A 88 -1.84 0.97 -4.88
N PHE A 89 -2.11 1.62 -6.01
CA PHE A 89 -3.20 2.60 -6.15
C PHE A 89 -4.45 1.98 -6.79
N GLN A 90 -5.60 2.60 -6.57
CA GLN A 90 -6.87 2.27 -7.22
C GLN A 90 -6.79 2.48 -8.74
N ASP A 91 -6.24 3.62 -9.17
CA ASP A 91 -5.96 3.91 -10.57
C ASP A 91 -4.62 3.26 -10.92
N PHE A 92 -4.63 2.27 -11.75
CA PHE A 92 -3.47 1.41 -12.06
C PHE A 92 -2.17 2.19 -12.31
N GLN A 93 -2.23 3.42 -12.87
CA GLN A 93 -1.09 4.28 -13.17
C GLN A 93 0.01 3.54 -13.95
N LEU A 94 -0.39 2.70 -14.89
CA LEU A 94 0.52 2.03 -15.81
C LEU A 94 0.84 2.96 -16.99
N LEU A 95 2.06 2.89 -17.48
CA LEU A 95 2.48 3.56 -18.69
C LEU A 95 1.80 2.86 -19.87
N ILE A 96 0.85 3.55 -20.51
CA ILE A 96 -0.03 2.96 -21.54
C ILE A 96 0.64 2.72 -22.86
N ASP A 97 1.78 3.38 -23.10
CA ASP A 97 2.63 3.29 -24.28
C ASP A 97 3.69 2.18 -24.18
N ARG A 98 3.67 1.39 -23.10
CA ARG A 98 4.67 0.37 -22.78
C ARG A 98 4.03 -0.94 -22.38
N SER A 99 4.70 -2.04 -22.75
CA SER A 99 4.33 -3.39 -22.31
C SER A 99 4.46 -3.54 -20.79
N VAL A 100 3.92 -4.65 -20.25
CA VAL A 100 4.06 -5.01 -18.83
C VAL A 100 5.54 -5.09 -18.44
N ASN A 101 6.37 -5.79 -19.21
CA ASN A 101 7.81 -5.89 -18.95
C ASN A 101 8.48 -4.52 -18.93
N GLU A 102 8.15 -3.63 -19.86
CA GLU A 102 8.73 -2.29 -19.95
C GLU A 102 8.27 -1.39 -18.79
N ASN A 103 7.01 -1.52 -18.33
CA ASN A 103 6.52 -0.85 -17.13
C ASN A 103 7.36 -1.25 -15.90
N LEU A 104 7.61 -2.55 -15.72
CA LEU A 104 8.39 -3.07 -14.59
C LEU A 104 9.88 -2.71 -14.72
N MET A 105 10.45 -2.84 -15.92
CA MET A 105 11.83 -2.46 -16.21
C MET A 105 12.09 -0.97 -15.95
N PHE A 106 11.14 -0.11 -16.27
CA PHE A 106 11.25 1.33 -16.04
C PHE A 106 11.50 1.64 -14.57
N VAL A 107 10.75 0.99 -13.65
CA VAL A 107 10.91 1.19 -12.21
C VAL A 107 12.26 0.68 -11.73
N LEU A 108 12.69 -0.51 -12.15
CA LEU A 108 13.99 -1.06 -11.76
C LEU A 108 15.13 -0.16 -12.22
N LYS A 109 15.11 0.33 -13.45
CA LYS A 109 16.12 1.28 -13.95
C LYS A 109 16.11 2.59 -13.17
N ALA A 110 14.93 3.16 -12.89
CA ALA A 110 14.79 4.39 -12.11
C ALA A 110 15.30 4.23 -10.67
N THR A 111 15.29 3.00 -10.13
CA THR A 111 15.79 2.69 -8.79
C THR A 111 17.25 2.22 -8.77
N GLY A 112 17.95 2.27 -9.92
CA GLY A 112 19.41 2.07 -10.02
C GLY A 112 19.84 0.66 -10.43
N TRP A 113 18.91 -0.19 -10.89
CA TRP A 113 19.28 -1.50 -11.45
C TRP A 113 19.89 -1.33 -12.84
N ASN A 114 21.08 -1.88 -13.08
CA ASN A 114 21.82 -1.72 -14.32
C ASN A 114 22.10 -3.05 -15.04
N ASN A 115 22.10 -4.17 -14.30
CA ASN A 115 22.37 -5.48 -14.90
C ASN A 115 21.11 -6.04 -15.55
N LYS A 116 21.14 -6.25 -16.86
CA LYS A 116 19.99 -6.75 -17.62
C LYS A 116 19.51 -8.12 -17.12
N LYS A 117 20.43 -9.05 -16.82
CA LYS A 117 20.07 -10.40 -16.35
C LYS A 117 19.32 -10.37 -15.02
N ASP A 118 19.77 -9.49 -14.09
CA ASP A 118 19.12 -9.34 -12.78
C ASP A 118 17.75 -8.68 -12.92
N ILE A 119 17.61 -7.68 -13.83
CA ILE A 119 16.33 -7.04 -14.16
C ILE A 119 15.36 -8.09 -14.73
N ASP A 120 15.77 -8.85 -15.76
CA ASP A 120 14.90 -9.82 -16.40
C ASP A 120 14.46 -10.93 -15.41
N ARG A 121 15.40 -11.42 -14.58
CA ARG A 121 15.09 -12.36 -13.49
C ARG A 121 14.07 -11.78 -12.52
N ARG A 122 14.29 -10.55 -12.02
CA ARG A 122 13.39 -9.92 -11.06
C ARG A 122 11.99 -9.69 -11.60
N ILE A 123 11.88 -9.26 -12.85
CA ILE A 123 10.59 -9.12 -13.54
C ILE A 123 9.86 -10.48 -13.60
N SER A 124 10.56 -11.54 -13.99
CA SER A 124 9.97 -12.90 -14.04
C SER A 124 9.47 -13.36 -12.68
N GLU A 125 10.27 -13.17 -11.63
CA GLU A 125 9.90 -13.52 -10.23
C GLU A 125 8.64 -12.80 -9.76
N VAL A 126 8.53 -11.47 -9.98
CA VAL A 126 7.35 -10.73 -9.52
C VAL A 126 6.12 -11.02 -10.37
N LEU A 127 6.26 -11.26 -11.67
CA LEU A 127 5.15 -11.67 -12.53
C LEU A 127 4.62 -13.07 -12.19
N GLU A 128 5.50 -14.00 -11.83
CA GLU A 128 5.11 -15.31 -11.33
C GLU A 128 4.32 -15.22 -10.03
N LYS A 129 4.78 -14.40 -9.06
CA LYS A 129 4.08 -14.17 -7.78
C LYS A 129 2.65 -13.68 -7.93
N VAL A 130 2.35 -12.95 -8.99
CA VAL A 130 0.99 -12.43 -9.26
C VAL A 130 0.24 -13.23 -10.32
N GLY A 131 0.79 -14.37 -10.80
CA GLY A 131 0.17 -15.24 -11.79
C GLY A 131 0.11 -14.66 -13.20
N LEU A 132 1.08 -13.83 -13.60
CA LEU A 132 1.15 -13.17 -14.90
C LEU A 132 2.44 -13.51 -15.69
N GLN A 133 3.10 -14.64 -15.39
CA GLN A 133 4.38 -15.04 -15.99
C GLN A 133 4.36 -15.07 -17.53
N HIS A 134 3.19 -15.26 -18.16
CA HIS A 134 3.02 -15.30 -19.63
C HIS A 134 2.44 -14.02 -20.22
N LYS A 135 2.32 -12.93 -19.45
CA LYS A 135 1.66 -11.67 -19.85
C LYS A 135 2.64 -10.50 -20.02
N GLY A 136 3.94 -10.70 -19.81
CA GLY A 136 4.95 -9.63 -19.81
C GLY A 136 5.03 -8.82 -21.11
N TYR A 137 4.69 -9.42 -22.27
CA TYR A 137 4.68 -8.76 -23.57
C TYR A 137 3.41 -7.95 -23.87
N LYS A 138 2.35 -8.12 -23.07
CA LYS A 138 1.06 -7.43 -23.26
C LYS A 138 1.17 -5.94 -22.93
N MET A 139 0.39 -5.15 -23.68
CA MET A 139 0.15 -3.74 -23.36
C MET A 139 -0.95 -3.63 -22.29
N PRO A 140 -0.99 -2.58 -21.46
CA PRO A 140 -2.02 -2.41 -20.41
C PRO A 140 -3.45 -2.55 -20.95
N HIS A 141 -3.77 -1.95 -22.09
CA HIS A 141 -5.10 -2.04 -22.71
C HIS A 141 -5.51 -3.44 -23.17
N GLN A 142 -4.60 -4.40 -23.22
CA GLN A 142 -4.84 -5.80 -23.56
C GLN A 142 -5.08 -6.69 -22.34
N LEU A 143 -5.11 -6.09 -21.14
CA LEU A 143 -5.30 -6.76 -19.86
C LEU A 143 -6.67 -6.41 -19.27
N SER A 144 -7.30 -7.38 -18.59
CA SER A 144 -8.46 -7.09 -17.74
C SER A 144 -8.08 -6.16 -16.59
N GLY A 145 -9.06 -5.53 -15.93
CA GLY A 145 -8.80 -4.67 -14.75
C GLY A 145 -8.05 -5.42 -13.64
N GLY A 146 -8.45 -6.66 -13.37
CA GLY A 146 -7.77 -7.50 -12.37
C GLY A 146 -6.33 -7.87 -12.76
N GLU A 147 -6.06 -8.10 -14.06
CA GLU A 147 -4.70 -8.32 -14.55
C GLU A 147 -3.86 -7.04 -14.44
N GLN A 148 -4.42 -5.87 -14.76
CA GLN A 148 -3.74 -4.59 -14.57
C GLN A 148 -3.38 -4.37 -13.10
N GLN A 149 -4.31 -4.66 -12.18
CA GLN A 149 -4.05 -4.55 -10.75
C GLN A 149 -2.97 -5.52 -10.27
N ARG A 150 -2.92 -6.73 -10.80
CA ARG A 150 -1.83 -7.68 -10.54
C ARG A 150 -0.48 -7.15 -11.06
N VAL A 151 -0.44 -6.46 -12.20
CA VAL A 151 0.79 -5.77 -12.67
C VAL A 151 1.20 -4.66 -11.72
N VAL A 152 0.25 -3.88 -11.17
CA VAL A 152 0.53 -2.85 -10.16
C VAL A 152 1.14 -3.46 -8.90
N ILE A 153 0.61 -4.59 -8.43
CA ILE A 153 1.19 -5.32 -7.28
C ILE A 153 2.58 -5.86 -7.63
N ALA A 154 2.79 -6.44 -8.82
CA ALA A 154 4.11 -6.88 -9.26
C ALA A 154 5.11 -5.71 -9.28
N ARG A 155 4.69 -4.53 -9.77
CA ARG A 155 5.47 -3.28 -9.75
C ARG A 155 5.83 -2.87 -8.34
N ALA A 156 4.89 -2.95 -7.39
CA ALA A 156 5.12 -2.63 -5.99
C ALA A 156 6.16 -3.55 -5.35
N LEU A 157 6.27 -4.82 -5.78
CA LEU A 157 7.19 -5.81 -5.23
C LEU A 157 8.63 -5.73 -5.78
N LEU A 158 8.90 -4.93 -6.82
CA LEU A 158 10.17 -4.95 -7.57
C LEU A 158 11.41 -4.72 -6.69
N ASN A 159 11.38 -3.76 -5.78
CA ASN A 159 12.51 -3.42 -4.91
C ASN A 159 12.52 -4.18 -3.59
N ASP A 160 11.80 -5.30 -3.50
CA ASP A 160 11.68 -6.11 -2.27
C ASP A 160 11.28 -5.26 -1.04
N PRO A 161 10.13 -4.58 -1.10
CA PRO A 161 9.72 -3.65 -0.05
C PRO A 161 9.45 -4.38 1.26
N GLU A 162 9.61 -3.65 2.37
CA GLU A 162 9.26 -4.11 3.72
C GLU A 162 7.78 -3.85 4.05
N ILE A 163 7.17 -2.86 3.37
CA ILE A 163 5.79 -2.41 3.60
C ILE A 163 5.07 -2.30 2.26
N ILE A 164 3.83 -2.76 2.19
CA ILE A 164 2.90 -2.47 1.09
C ILE A 164 1.86 -1.47 1.59
N LEU A 165 1.72 -0.36 0.88
CA LEU A 165 0.68 0.64 1.07
C LEU A 165 -0.31 0.52 -0.09
N ALA A 166 -1.53 0.07 0.19
CA ALA A 166 -2.58 -0.13 -0.81
C ALA A 166 -3.73 0.85 -0.56
N ASP A 167 -4.01 1.71 -1.52
CA ASP A 167 -5.12 2.67 -1.44
C ASP A 167 -6.22 2.24 -2.41
N GLU A 168 -7.32 1.69 -1.86
CA GLU A 168 -8.50 1.16 -2.59
C GLU A 168 -8.13 0.17 -3.72
N PRO A 169 -7.28 -0.85 -3.47
CA PRO A 169 -6.72 -1.69 -4.54
C PRO A 169 -7.76 -2.55 -5.27
N THR A 170 -8.99 -2.63 -4.76
CA THR A 170 -10.09 -3.43 -5.31
C THR A 170 -11.28 -2.58 -5.76
N GLY A 171 -11.20 -1.25 -5.66
CA GLY A 171 -12.35 -0.35 -5.84
C GLY A 171 -13.00 -0.39 -7.23
N ASN A 172 -12.27 -0.81 -8.26
CA ASN A 172 -12.75 -0.87 -9.65
C ASN A 172 -12.90 -2.30 -10.18
N LEU A 173 -12.94 -3.30 -9.28
CA LEU A 173 -12.93 -4.72 -9.63
C LEU A 173 -14.23 -5.40 -9.19
N ASP A 174 -14.61 -6.44 -9.94
CA ASP A 174 -15.70 -7.32 -9.54
C ASP A 174 -15.33 -8.12 -8.27
N PRO A 175 -16.30 -8.69 -7.55
CA PRO A 175 -16.07 -9.38 -6.28
C PRO A 175 -15.08 -10.54 -6.37
N GLU A 176 -15.16 -11.38 -7.41
CA GLU A 176 -14.28 -12.55 -7.58
C GLU A 176 -12.82 -12.11 -7.83
N THR A 177 -12.64 -11.14 -8.71
CA THR A 177 -11.34 -10.55 -8.98
C THR A 177 -10.76 -9.88 -7.72
N SER A 178 -11.60 -9.17 -6.95
CA SER A 178 -11.22 -8.53 -5.69
C SER A 178 -10.69 -9.55 -4.67
N GLU A 179 -11.35 -10.70 -4.53
CA GLU A 179 -10.86 -11.78 -3.69
C GLU A 179 -9.50 -12.31 -4.14
N GLY A 180 -9.29 -12.44 -5.45
CA GLY A 180 -8.00 -12.83 -5.99
C GLY A 180 -6.87 -11.84 -5.64
N ILE A 181 -7.15 -10.53 -5.65
CA ILE A 181 -6.21 -9.49 -5.20
C ILE A 181 -5.95 -9.60 -3.68
N MET A 182 -7.00 -9.83 -2.89
CA MET A 182 -6.86 -9.98 -1.44
C MET A 182 -6.01 -11.19 -1.05
N ASN A 183 -6.15 -12.32 -1.76
CA ASN A 183 -5.30 -13.49 -1.55
C ASN A 183 -3.82 -13.14 -1.77
N ILE A 184 -3.49 -12.47 -2.88
CA ILE A 184 -2.11 -12.04 -3.18
C ILE A 184 -1.56 -11.13 -2.07
N LEU A 185 -2.34 -10.11 -1.63
CA LEU A 185 -1.91 -9.20 -0.55
C LEU A 185 -1.74 -9.93 0.78
N SER A 186 -2.60 -10.91 1.08
CA SER A 186 -2.49 -11.75 2.28
C SER A 186 -1.22 -12.62 2.26
N GLU A 187 -0.92 -13.25 1.13
CA GLU A 187 0.32 -14.03 0.94
C GLU A 187 1.57 -13.14 1.09
N ILE A 188 1.52 -11.90 0.57
CA ILE A 188 2.60 -10.92 0.74
C ILE A 188 2.81 -10.61 2.23
N SER A 189 1.74 -10.40 3.00
CA SER A 189 1.83 -10.17 4.44
C SER A 189 2.43 -11.37 5.17
N GLN A 190 1.92 -12.58 4.90
CA GLN A 190 2.41 -13.82 5.48
C GLN A 190 3.90 -14.10 5.13
N SER A 191 4.40 -13.55 4.03
CA SER A 191 5.81 -13.65 3.63
C SER A 191 6.74 -12.70 4.39
N GLY A 192 6.25 -12.00 5.43
CA GLY A 192 7.08 -11.16 6.31
C GLY A 192 6.94 -9.65 6.10
N ARG A 193 6.09 -9.18 5.18
CA ARG A 193 5.88 -7.75 4.89
C ARG A 193 4.68 -7.21 5.65
N ALA A 194 4.77 -5.96 6.11
CA ALA A 194 3.57 -5.26 6.59
C ALA A 194 2.70 -4.84 5.39
N VAL A 195 1.38 -4.97 5.52
CA VAL A 195 0.42 -4.49 4.52
C VAL A 195 -0.56 -3.54 5.19
N VAL A 196 -0.65 -2.32 4.68
CA VAL A 196 -1.63 -1.33 5.09
C VAL A 196 -2.56 -1.07 3.92
N MET A 197 -3.84 -1.39 4.07
CA MET A 197 -4.82 -1.27 3.00
C MET A 197 -5.95 -0.32 3.41
N ALA A 198 -6.06 0.81 2.71
CA ALA A 198 -7.25 1.64 2.80
C ALA A 198 -8.36 1.04 1.92
N THR A 199 -9.55 0.92 2.47
CA THR A 199 -10.72 0.44 1.74
C THR A 199 -12.03 0.91 2.37
N HIS A 200 -13.08 0.99 1.55
CA HIS A 200 -14.46 1.15 1.98
C HIS A 200 -15.31 -0.09 1.67
N ASN A 201 -14.71 -1.17 1.16
CA ASN A 201 -15.41 -2.41 0.85
C ASN A 201 -15.47 -3.33 2.08
N TYR A 202 -16.52 -3.18 2.88
CA TYR A 202 -16.70 -3.93 4.13
C TYR A 202 -16.94 -5.45 3.91
N ASN A 203 -17.44 -5.87 2.75
CA ASN A 203 -17.63 -7.28 2.44
C ASN A 203 -16.31 -8.05 2.41
N LEU A 204 -15.23 -7.42 1.92
CA LEU A 204 -13.90 -8.03 1.92
C LEU A 204 -13.33 -8.18 3.33
N LEU A 205 -13.61 -7.23 4.25
CA LEU A 205 -13.13 -7.29 5.62
C LEU A 205 -13.72 -8.49 6.40
N ASN A 206 -14.98 -8.83 6.12
CA ASN A 206 -15.63 -10.00 6.72
C ASN A 206 -14.94 -11.32 6.33
N LYS A 207 -14.53 -11.42 5.07
CA LYS A 207 -13.89 -12.62 4.52
C LYS A 207 -12.40 -12.70 4.88
N PHE A 208 -11.70 -11.57 4.84
CA PHE A 208 -10.27 -11.45 5.11
C PHE A 208 -10.05 -10.66 6.40
N ARG A 209 -10.30 -11.30 7.53
CA ARG A 209 -10.19 -10.63 8.85
C ARG A 209 -8.77 -10.23 9.15
N ALA A 210 -8.57 -8.95 9.52
CA ALA A 210 -7.33 -8.40 9.97
C ALA A 210 -7.55 -7.24 10.93
N ARG A 211 -6.50 -6.75 11.57
CA ARG A 211 -6.52 -5.57 12.42
C ARG A 211 -7.09 -4.39 11.65
N THR A 212 -8.03 -3.66 12.24
CA THR A 212 -8.76 -2.60 11.55
C THR A 212 -8.69 -1.30 12.34
N MET A 213 -8.33 -0.23 11.67
CA MET A 213 -8.33 1.14 12.19
C MET A 213 -9.32 1.99 11.38
N LYS A 214 -10.16 2.77 12.05
CA LYS A 214 -11.18 3.63 11.45
C LYS A 214 -10.79 5.10 11.53
N CYS A 215 -10.75 5.76 10.37
CA CYS A 215 -10.67 7.21 10.29
C CYS A 215 -12.08 7.80 10.45
N GLN A 216 -12.32 8.48 11.57
CA GLN A 216 -13.62 9.10 11.89
C GLN A 216 -13.43 10.41 12.65
N GLU A 217 -14.14 11.47 12.23
CA GLU A 217 -14.15 12.78 12.90
C GLU A 217 -12.75 13.36 13.19
N GLY A 218 -11.85 13.22 12.21
CA GLY A 218 -10.48 13.70 12.31
C GLY A 218 -9.59 12.91 13.29
N ARG A 219 -9.98 11.69 13.65
CA ARG A 219 -9.22 10.78 14.52
C ARG A 219 -9.03 9.42 13.88
N LEU A 220 -8.01 8.69 14.30
CA LEU A 220 -7.79 7.29 13.99
C LEU A 220 -8.15 6.45 15.23
N ILE A 221 -9.10 5.54 15.09
CA ILE A 221 -9.63 4.71 16.16
C ILE A 221 -9.36 3.24 15.81
N GLU A 222 -8.76 2.49 16.71
CA GLU A 222 -8.60 1.04 16.55
C GLU A 222 -9.89 0.33 16.91
N LEU A 223 -10.35 -0.56 16.03
CA LEU A 223 -11.57 -1.35 16.26
C LEU A 223 -11.20 -2.72 16.83
N GLU A 224 -11.86 -3.12 17.91
CA GLU A 224 -11.70 -4.47 18.46
C GLU A 224 -12.32 -5.50 17.53
N ASN A 225 -11.60 -6.54 17.17
CA ASN A 225 -11.99 -7.58 16.18
C ASN A 225 -13.26 -8.37 16.56
N ARG A 226 -13.85 -8.15 17.74
CA ARG A 226 -14.97 -8.94 18.25
C ARG A 226 -16.36 -8.40 17.88
N GLU A 227 -16.49 -7.15 17.43
CA GLU A 227 -17.77 -6.45 17.30
C GLU A 227 -17.88 -5.59 16.02
N ILE A 228 -17.12 -5.88 14.98
CA ILE A 228 -17.32 -5.11 13.75
C ILE A 228 -18.58 -5.64 13.06
N ASP A 229 -19.73 -5.08 13.43
CA ASP A 229 -20.93 -5.15 12.59
C ASP A 229 -20.71 -4.23 11.38
N PHE A 230 -20.20 -4.82 10.31
CA PHE A 230 -19.90 -4.08 9.08
C PHE A 230 -21.19 -3.54 8.41
N ALA A 231 -22.36 -4.13 8.69
CA ALA A 231 -23.64 -3.63 8.22
C ALA A 231 -24.02 -2.28 8.89
N ALA A 232 -23.62 -2.07 10.16
CA ALA A 232 -23.82 -0.82 10.88
C ALA A 232 -22.81 0.29 10.49
N LEU A 233 -21.79 0.00 9.69
CA LEU A 233 -20.79 0.97 9.24
C LEU A 233 -21.15 1.61 7.88
N GLU A 234 -22.17 1.12 7.18
CA GLU A 234 -22.65 1.65 5.90
C GLU A 234 -23.60 2.86 6.06
N GLU A 235 -24.04 3.19 7.29
CA GLU A 235 -24.80 4.39 7.63
C GLU A 235 -23.87 5.57 8.00
#